data_002b5b1c8b57304a7ed383b40ac6a949
#
_entry.id   002b5b1c8b57304a7ed383b40ac6a949
#
_cell.length_a   1.000
_cell.length_b   1.000
_cell.length_c   1.000
_cell.angle_alpha   90.00
_cell.angle_beta   90.00
_cell.angle_gamma   90.00
#
_symmetry.space_group_name_H-M   'P 1'
#
loop_
_entity.id
_entity.type
_entity.pdbx_description
1 polymer ?
#
loop_
_entity_poly.entity_id
_entity_poly.type
_entity_poly.pdbx_seq_one_letter_code
_entity_poly.pdbx_strand_id
1 'polypeptide(L)'
;MIEATKILQLAQQIASMARPEKVILFGSYAYGQPTDDSDLDFLVILPFKGHWVYKAVEIRQQLPIDNFSLDLLVRSPEQVQERLAIGDLFMQEIINKGKVLYESAYARVGQ
;
A
#
# COMPACT_ATOMS: atom_id res chain seq x y z
N MET A 1 16.44 -8.57 -6.52
CA MET A 1 15.58 -7.51 -5.95
C MET A 1 14.59 -7.04 -7.01
N ILE A 2 13.50 -6.43 -6.56
CA ILE A 2 12.44 -5.98 -7.46
C ILE A 2 12.81 -4.59 -7.99
N GLU A 3 12.74 -4.42 -9.29
CA GLU A 3 13.08 -3.14 -9.92
C GLU A 3 11.98 -2.10 -9.70
N ALA A 4 12.37 -0.83 -9.68
CA ALA A 4 11.45 0.28 -9.45
C ALA A 4 10.32 0.32 -10.48
N THR A 5 10.60 0.01 -11.74
CA THR A 5 9.58 -0.03 -12.78
C THR A 5 8.52 -1.08 -12.50
N LYS A 6 8.91 -2.24 -11.99
CA LYS A 6 7.98 -3.31 -11.63
C LYS A 6 7.11 -2.89 -10.45
N ILE A 7 7.72 -2.25 -9.45
CA ILE A 7 6.98 -1.75 -8.28
C ILE A 7 5.91 -0.75 -8.72
N LEU A 8 6.26 0.20 -9.59
CA LEU A 8 5.31 1.17 -10.12
C LEU A 8 4.20 0.51 -10.92
N GLN A 9 4.53 -0.49 -11.74
CA GLN A 9 3.53 -1.23 -12.51
C GLN A 9 2.52 -1.92 -11.60
N LEU A 10 2.99 -2.55 -10.53
CA LEU A 10 2.11 -3.20 -9.56
C LEU A 10 1.17 -2.19 -8.90
N ALA A 11 1.72 -1.04 -8.49
CA ALA A 11 0.91 0.02 -7.89
C ALA A 11 -0.15 0.54 -8.87
N GLN A 12 0.20 0.70 -10.14
CA GLN A 12 -0.73 1.14 -11.17
C GLN A 12 -1.82 0.10 -11.44
N GLN A 13 -1.48 -1.18 -11.40
CA GLN A 13 -2.47 -2.24 -11.54
C GLN A 13 -3.45 -2.25 -10.37
N ILE A 14 -2.96 -2.06 -9.15
CA ILE A 14 -3.83 -1.93 -7.97
C ILE A 14 -4.74 -0.72 -8.14
N ALA A 15 -4.18 0.42 -8.56
CA ALA A 15 -4.96 1.64 -8.76
C ALA A 15 -6.08 1.44 -9.78
N SER A 16 -5.79 0.75 -10.86
CA SER A 16 -6.74 0.51 -11.94
C SER A 16 -7.88 -0.41 -11.51
N MET A 17 -7.56 -1.49 -10.77
CA MET A 17 -8.57 -2.49 -10.41
C MET A 17 -9.36 -2.13 -9.15
N ALA A 18 -8.71 -1.56 -8.15
CA ALA A 18 -9.31 -1.32 -6.83
C ALA A 18 -9.75 0.13 -6.61
N ARG A 19 -9.25 1.05 -7.41
CA ARG A 19 -9.55 2.49 -7.34
C ARG A 19 -9.37 3.04 -5.92
N PRO A 20 -8.21 2.83 -5.31
CA PRO A 20 -7.96 3.30 -3.95
C PRO A 20 -7.77 4.81 -3.90
N GLU A 21 -7.79 5.38 -2.69
CA GLU A 21 -7.38 6.76 -2.50
C GLU A 21 -5.88 6.90 -2.64
N LYS A 22 -5.12 5.96 -2.08
CA LYS A 22 -3.65 5.96 -2.15
C LYS A 22 -3.11 4.54 -2.18
N VAL A 23 -1.96 4.40 -2.82
CA VAL A 23 -1.09 3.23 -2.70
C VAL A 23 0.26 3.74 -2.24
N ILE A 24 0.71 3.28 -1.07
CA ILE A 24 1.94 3.76 -0.44
C ILE A 24 2.91 2.59 -0.30
N LEU A 25 4.11 2.77 -0.82
CA LEU A 25 5.22 1.83 -0.62
C LEU A 25 5.85 2.12 0.74
N PHE A 26 5.99 1.08 1.56
CA PHE A 26 6.68 1.23 2.84
C PHE A 26 7.70 0.10 3.04
N GLY A 27 8.33 0.06 4.20
CA GLY A 27 9.30 -0.97 4.51
C GLY A 27 10.61 -0.79 3.78
N SER A 28 11.35 -1.90 3.60
CA SER A 28 12.73 -1.85 3.12
C SER A 28 12.88 -1.24 1.73
N TYR A 29 11.91 -1.45 0.84
CA TYR A 29 11.95 -0.89 -0.52
C TYR A 29 11.67 0.62 -0.55
N ALA A 30 11.13 1.18 0.52
CA ALA A 30 10.82 2.61 0.58
C ALA A 30 11.90 3.40 1.33
N TYR A 31 12.27 2.94 2.51
CA TYR A 31 13.19 3.70 3.38
C TYR A 31 14.22 2.82 4.09
N GLY A 32 14.38 1.59 3.66
CA GLY A 32 15.40 0.67 4.18
C GLY A 32 16.40 0.29 3.11
N GLN A 33 17.05 -0.84 3.31
CA GLN A 33 17.98 -1.42 2.35
C GLN A 33 17.49 -2.81 1.97
N PRO A 34 16.75 -2.93 0.87
CA PRO A 34 16.18 -4.22 0.50
C PRO A 34 17.27 -5.21 0.09
N THR A 35 16.99 -6.48 0.36
CA THR A 35 17.79 -7.61 -0.09
C THR A 35 16.91 -8.51 -0.97
N ASP A 36 17.48 -9.58 -1.50
CA ASP A 36 16.72 -10.54 -2.31
C ASP A 36 15.62 -11.23 -1.52
N ASP A 37 15.73 -11.27 -0.19
CA ASP A 37 14.75 -11.90 0.69
C ASP A 37 13.72 -10.90 1.24
N SER A 38 13.83 -9.62 0.89
CA SER A 38 12.91 -8.59 1.39
C SER A 38 11.54 -8.70 0.74
N ASP A 39 10.49 -8.48 1.55
CA ASP A 39 9.14 -8.37 1.04
C ASP A 39 8.90 -6.99 0.43
N LEU A 40 8.03 -6.96 -0.57
CA LEU A 40 7.51 -5.70 -1.09
C LEU A 40 6.27 -5.34 -0.28
N ASP A 41 6.27 -4.16 0.36
CA ASP A 41 5.21 -3.76 1.27
C ASP A 41 4.42 -2.59 0.71
N PHE A 42 3.11 -2.81 0.51
CA PHE A 42 2.18 -1.77 0.07
C PHE A 42 1.10 -1.55 1.11
N LEU A 43 0.80 -0.29 1.40
CA LEU A 43 -0.43 0.11 2.09
C LEU A 43 -1.40 0.63 1.03
N VAL A 44 -2.56 -0.01 0.95
CA VAL A 44 -3.63 0.39 0.03
C VAL A 44 -4.74 0.99 0.88
N ILE A 45 -5.04 2.26 0.64
CA ILE A 45 -6.07 2.99 1.40
C ILE A 45 -7.30 3.11 0.52
N LEU A 46 -8.39 2.47 0.94
CA LEU A 46 -9.67 2.50 0.23
C LEU A 46 -10.79 2.12 1.18
N PRO A 47 -12.02 2.59 0.91
CA PRO A 47 -13.18 2.12 1.66
C PRO A 47 -13.43 0.63 1.37
N PHE A 48 -13.81 -0.12 2.39
CA PHE A 48 -14.18 -1.54 2.22
C PHE A 48 -15.08 -1.96 3.36
N LYS A 49 -15.72 -3.13 3.19
CA LYS A 49 -16.58 -3.73 4.21
C LYS A 49 -15.96 -5.05 4.65
N GLY A 50 -16.20 -5.41 5.90
CA GLY A 50 -15.70 -6.65 6.48
C GLY A 50 -14.26 -6.54 6.90
N HIS A 51 -13.60 -7.69 7.03
CA HIS A 51 -12.20 -7.75 7.46
C HIS A 51 -11.28 -7.43 6.29
N TRP A 52 -10.27 -6.63 6.53
CA TRP A 52 -9.35 -6.14 5.49
C TRP A 52 -8.64 -7.26 4.72
N VAL A 53 -8.44 -8.42 5.37
CA VAL A 53 -7.72 -9.54 4.75
C VAL A 53 -8.43 -10.02 3.48
N TYR A 54 -9.76 -10.04 3.48
CA TYR A 54 -10.52 -10.45 2.30
C TYR A 54 -10.28 -9.52 1.12
N LYS A 55 -10.21 -8.22 1.40
CA LYS A 55 -9.91 -7.24 0.34
C LYS A 55 -8.48 -7.39 -0.16
N ALA A 56 -7.53 -7.65 0.73
CA ALA A 56 -6.14 -7.88 0.35
C ALA A 56 -6.01 -9.11 -0.55
N VAL A 57 -6.70 -10.21 -0.22
CA VAL A 57 -6.68 -11.42 -1.05
C VAL A 57 -7.29 -11.14 -2.42
N GLU A 58 -8.41 -10.43 -2.46
CA GLU A 58 -9.07 -10.07 -3.72
C GLU A 58 -8.12 -9.30 -4.64
N ILE A 59 -7.41 -8.33 -4.11
CA ILE A 59 -6.42 -7.56 -4.88
C ILE A 59 -5.27 -8.44 -5.34
N ARG A 60 -4.71 -9.22 -4.41
CA ARG A 60 -3.55 -10.04 -4.67
C ARG A 60 -3.80 -11.07 -5.78
N GLN A 61 -4.99 -11.66 -5.83
CA GLN A 61 -5.33 -12.67 -6.83
C GLN A 61 -5.28 -12.13 -8.26
N GLN A 62 -5.36 -10.83 -8.44
CA GLN A 62 -5.36 -10.20 -9.75
C GLN A 62 -3.99 -9.66 -10.16
N LEU A 63 -2.98 -9.80 -9.31
CA LEU A 63 -1.64 -9.27 -9.58
C LEU A 63 -0.71 -10.38 -10.09
N PRO A 64 0.17 -10.07 -11.06
CA PRO A 64 1.17 -11.02 -11.53
C PRO A 64 2.35 -11.08 -10.58
N ILE A 65 2.20 -11.83 -9.50
CA ILE A 65 3.23 -11.94 -8.46
C ILE A 65 4.06 -13.19 -8.71
N ASP A 66 5.28 -12.99 -9.21
CA ASP A 66 6.23 -14.05 -9.50
C ASP A 66 7.52 -13.81 -8.74
N ASN A 67 8.07 -14.85 -8.11
CA ASN A 67 9.43 -14.85 -7.56
C ASN A 67 9.71 -13.81 -6.45
N PHE A 68 8.66 -13.22 -5.86
CA PHE A 68 8.84 -12.29 -4.74
C PHE A 68 7.63 -12.34 -3.81
N SER A 69 7.83 -11.88 -2.58
CA SER A 69 6.76 -11.78 -1.60
C SER A 69 6.16 -10.39 -1.61
N LEU A 70 4.84 -10.32 -1.68
CA LEU A 70 4.09 -9.07 -1.58
C LEU A 70 3.26 -9.08 -0.31
N ASP A 71 3.47 -8.07 0.52
CA ASP A 71 2.71 -7.85 1.75
C ASP A 71 1.75 -6.68 1.51
N LEU A 72 0.46 -6.99 1.42
CA LEU A 72 -0.58 -6.00 1.19
C LEU A 72 -1.30 -5.68 2.49
N LEU A 73 -1.16 -4.46 2.93
CA LEU A 73 -1.89 -3.93 4.08
C LEU A 73 -3.03 -3.07 3.53
N VAL A 74 -4.26 -3.38 3.91
CA VAL A 74 -5.43 -2.65 3.42
C VAL A 74 -6.11 -1.97 4.61
N ARG A 75 -6.32 -0.66 4.51
CA ARG A 75 -6.99 0.12 5.56
C ARG A 75 -7.93 1.12 4.92
N SER A 76 -9.03 1.42 5.60
CA SER A 76 -9.90 2.51 5.17
C SER A 76 -9.28 3.85 5.55
N PRO A 77 -9.70 4.96 4.91
CA PRO A 77 -9.23 6.28 5.31
C PRO A 77 -9.50 6.57 6.78
N GLU A 78 -10.65 6.13 7.31
CA GLU A 78 -11.01 6.32 8.71
C GLU A 78 -10.09 5.55 9.63
N GLN A 79 -9.74 4.31 9.27
CA GLN A 79 -8.82 3.49 10.06
C GLN A 79 -7.44 4.13 10.14
N VAL A 80 -6.97 4.69 9.03
CA VAL A 80 -5.68 5.39 9.02
C VAL A 80 -5.72 6.57 9.98
N GLN A 81 -6.77 7.38 9.92
CA GLN A 81 -6.92 8.54 10.81
C GLN A 81 -7.00 8.12 12.27
N GLU A 82 -7.77 7.08 12.57
CA GLU A 82 -7.87 6.56 13.94
C GLU A 82 -6.52 6.09 14.49
N ARG A 83 -5.75 5.36 13.67
CA ARG A 83 -4.44 4.87 14.09
C ARG A 83 -3.48 6.03 14.33
N LEU A 84 -3.48 7.03 13.47
CA LEU A 84 -2.64 8.21 13.64
C LEU A 84 -3.05 9.00 14.91
N ALA A 85 -4.35 9.11 15.17
CA ALA A 85 -4.87 9.84 16.31
C ALA A 85 -4.45 9.22 17.64
N ILE A 86 -4.35 7.90 17.72
CA ILE A 86 -3.94 7.22 18.95
C ILE A 86 -2.41 7.05 19.07
N GLY A 87 -1.66 7.61 18.12
CA GLY A 87 -0.20 7.59 18.20
C GLY A 87 0.44 6.29 17.75
N ASP A 88 -0.19 5.56 16.83
CA ASP A 88 0.37 4.32 16.28
C ASP A 88 1.67 4.61 15.54
N LEU A 89 2.79 4.18 16.09
CA LEU A 89 4.11 4.47 15.54
C LEU A 89 4.33 3.82 14.18
N PHE A 90 3.79 2.64 13.96
CA PHE A 90 3.91 1.94 12.68
C PHE A 90 3.20 2.73 11.58
N MET A 91 1.96 3.15 11.84
CA MET A 91 1.21 3.94 10.86
C MET A 91 1.88 5.29 10.62
N GLN A 92 2.38 5.96 11.67
CA GLN A 92 3.12 7.21 11.52
C GLN A 92 4.34 7.04 10.61
N GLU A 93 5.09 5.95 10.78
CA GLU A 93 6.25 5.68 9.95
C GLU A 93 5.87 5.50 8.49
N ILE A 94 4.82 4.72 8.21
CA ILE A 94 4.35 4.51 6.84
C ILE A 94 3.97 5.84 6.19
N ILE A 95 3.17 6.65 6.88
CA ILE A 95 2.68 7.92 6.33
C ILE A 95 3.80 8.94 6.15
N ASN A 96 4.73 8.99 7.10
CA ASN A 96 5.79 10.01 7.08
C ASN A 96 6.98 9.62 6.18
N LYS A 97 7.32 8.34 6.11
CA LYS A 97 8.51 7.87 5.38
C LYS A 97 8.17 7.10 4.11
N GLY A 98 6.96 6.59 3.99
CA GLY A 98 6.55 5.83 2.81
C GLY A 98 6.53 6.69 1.55
N LYS A 99 6.53 6.00 0.41
CA LYS A 99 6.46 6.67 -0.90
C LYS A 99 5.08 6.49 -1.48
N VAL A 100 4.39 7.59 -1.73
CA VAL A 100 3.07 7.56 -2.37
C VAL A 100 3.28 7.27 -3.85
N LEU A 101 2.88 6.07 -4.29
CA LEU A 101 3.02 5.65 -5.68
C LEU A 101 1.78 5.97 -6.50
N TYR A 102 0.65 6.13 -5.84
CA TYR A 102 -0.60 6.53 -6.48
C TYR A 102 -1.44 7.29 -5.48
N GLU A 103 -2.06 8.36 -5.95
CA GLU A 103 -3.02 9.14 -5.18
C GLU A 103 -4.14 9.58 -6.12
N SER A 104 -5.39 9.30 -5.73
CA SER A 104 -6.52 9.69 -6.55
C SER A 104 -6.70 11.21 -6.54
N ALA A 105 -7.30 11.74 -7.61
CA ALA A 105 -7.62 13.16 -7.68
C ALA A 105 -8.56 13.58 -6.55
N TYR A 106 -9.49 12.68 -6.19
CA TYR A 106 -10.43 12.93 -5.09
C TYR A 106 -9.70 13.09 -3.76
N ALA A 107 -8.72 12.22 -3.47
CA ALA A 107 -7.96 12.30 -2.22
C ALA A 107 -7.18 13.62 -2.12
N ARG A 108 -6.62 14.08 -3.25
CA ARG A 108 -5.90 15.36 -3.28
C ARG A 108 -6.81 16.56 -3.04
N VAL A 109 -8.01 16.52 -3.60
CA VAL A 109 -9.00 17.59 -3.42
C VAL A 109 -9.55 17.59 -2.00
N GLY A 110 -9.70 16.41 -1.39
CA GLY A 110 -10.25 16.26 -0.06
C GLY A 110 -9.29 16.62 1.08
N GLN A 111 -8.08 17.01 0.76
CA GLN A 111 -7.10 17.42 1.77
C GLN A 111 -7.16 18.94 2.02
#